data_dfcf208101fd3707d417de6b7c55e56b
#
_entry.id   dfcf208101fd3707d417de6b7c55e56b
#
_cell.length_a   1.000
_cell.length_b   1.000
_cell.length_c   1.000
_cell.angle_alpha   90.00
_cell.angle_beta   90.00
_cell.angle_gamma   90.00
#
_symmetry.space_group_name_H-M   'P 1'
#
loop_
_entity.id
_entity.type
_entity.pdbx_description
1 polymer ?
#
loop_
_entity_poly.entity_id
_entity_poly.type
_entity_poly.pdbx_seq_one_letter_code
_entity_poly.pdbx_strand_id
1 'polypeptide(L)'
;MCIRDRVYLAPATKEEYLAMLDWSIEQTSYPVAIKLPGGPMISDGSRVTKNFGRLNRYEVAQTGEKIAIIGLGTFFELAKEAAKLLKEEAKINATVINPYYITGLDEALLTKLKQNHDTVITLEDGILDGGFGEKIARFYGASNMKVMNYGLKKEFLDRYDVDAVLKENHLTAEQIVEDVLSLSLIHI
;
A
#
# COMPACT_ATOMS: atom_id res chain seq x y z
N MET A 1 -16.46 1.79 -10.49
CA MET A 1 -16.25 2.49 -11.78
C MET A 1 -14.99 1.92 -12.43
N CYS A 2 -15.14 1.15 -13.51
CA CYS A 2 -13.98 0.60 -14.24
C CYS A 2 -13.32 1.73 -15.05
N ILE A 3 -12.24 2.30 -14.54
CA ILE A 3 -11.48 3.32 -15.23
C ILE A 3 -10.32 2.62 -15.94
N ARG A 4 -10.59 2.03 -17.12
CA ARG A 4 -9.55 1.40 -17.94
C ARG A 4 -8.67 2.40 -18.69
N ASP A 5 -9.12 3.63 -18.79
CA ASP A 5 -8.56 4.71 -19.60
C ASP A 5 -7.80 5.76 -18.79
N ARG A 6 -7.75 5.64 -17.48
CA ARG A 6 -7.17 6.63 -16.56
C ARG A 6 -6.07 6.04 -15.71
N VAL A 7 -5.01 6.80 -15.54
CA VAL A 7 -3.98 6.53 -14.52
C VAL A 7 -4.39 7.22 -13.22
N TYR A 8 -4.42 6.48 -12.12
CA TYR A 8 -4.71 7.05 -10.81
C TYR A 8 -3.55 6.75 -9.87
N LEU A 9 -2.86 7.82 -9.45
CA LEU A 9 -1.64 7.79 -8.65
C LEU A 9 -1.93 8.16 -7.19
N ALA A 10 -1.12 7.62 -6.28
CA ALA A 10 -1.15 7.94 -4.86
C ALA A 10 0.29 8.14 -4.35
N PRO A 11 0.77 9.38 -4.24
CA PRO A 11 2.10 9.68 -3.74
C PRO A 11 2.16 9.47 -2.22
N ALA A 12 3.29 8.95 -1.73
CA ALA A 12 3.58 8.82 -0.31
C ALA A 12 4.25 10.09 0.25
N THR A 13 5.06 10.78 -0.57
CA THR A 13 5.80 11.97 -0.17
C THR A 13 5.50 13.17 -1.08
N LYS A 14 5.86 14.36 -0.61
CA LYS A 14 5.77 15.60 -1.39
C LYS A 14 6.60 15.51 -2.68
N GLU A 15 7.77 14.91 -2.61
CA GLU A 15 8.68 14.74 -3.75
C GLU A 15 8.06 13.84 -4.81
N GLU A 16 7.42 12.75 -4.39
CA GLU A 16 6.67 11.87 -5.30
C GLU A 16 5.49 12.62 -5.95
N TYR A 17 4.75 13.40 -5.15
CA TYR A 17 3.65 14.21 -5.67
C TYR A 17 4.11 15.16 -6.77
N LEU A 18 5.19 15.91 -6.54
CA LEU A 18 5.72 16.84 -7.54
C LEU A 18 6.19 16.11 -8.80
N ALA A 19 6.89 14.99 -8.65
CA ALA A 19 7.33 14.20 -9.80
C ALA A 19 6.15 13.57 -10.58
N MET A 20 5.09 13.14 -9.90
CA MET A 20 3.86 12.67 -10.54
C MET A 20 3.13 13.79 -11.27
N LEU A 21 3.10 14.99 -10.69
CA LEU A 21 2.48 16.17 -11.30
C LEU A 21 3.22 16.58 -12.58
N ASP A 22 4.55 16.69 -12.51
CA ASP A 22 5.40 17.01 -13.67
C ASP A 22 5.18 16.00 -14.80
N TRP A 23 5.25 14.70 -14.47
CA TRP A 23 4.97 13.66 -15.47
C TRP A 23 3.55 13.76 -16.05
N SER A 24 2.54 14.07 -15.22
CA SER A 24 1.15 14.15 -15.66
C SER A 24 0.89 15.29 -16.65
N ILE A 25 1.67 16.38 -16.54
CA ILE A 25 1.59 17.55 -17.44
C ILE A 25 2.31 17.29 -18.75
N GLU A 26 3.44 16.60 -18.72
CA GLU A 26 4.27 16.34 -19.88
C GLU A 26 3.72 15.26 -20.83
N GLN A 27 2.99 14.26 -20.29
CA GLN A 27 2.43 13.18 -21.09
C GLN A 27 1.05 13.54 -21.67
N THR A 28 0.70 12.94 -22.82
CA THR A 28 -0.58 13.18 -23.51
C THR A 28 -1.39 11.89 -23.75
N SER A 29 -0.90 10.75 -23.26
CA SER A 29 -1.47 9.43 -23.58
C SER A 29 -2.64 9.04 -22.71
N TYR A 30 -2.71 9.57 -21.46
CA TYR A 30 -3.69 9.14 -20.47
C TYR A 30 -4.27 10.31 -19.68
N PRO A 31 -5.56 10.32 -19.35
CA PRO A 31 -6.08 11.13 -18.26
C PRO A 31 -5.44 10.67 -16.94
N VAL A 32 -4.93 11.60 -16.15
CA VAL A 32 -4.27 11.31 -14.88
C VAL A 32 -5.08 11.89 -13.72
N ALA A 33 -5.25 11.12 -12.66
CA ALA A 33 -5.72 11.58 -11.37
C ALA A 33 -4.63 11.31 -10.32
N ILE A 34 -4.43 12.23 -9.39
CA ILE A 34 -3.50 12.09 -8.27
C ILE A 34 -4.29 12.22 -6.98
N LYS A 35 -4.24 11.19 -6.12
CA LYS A 35 -4.87 11.23 -4.80
C LYS A 35 -3.98 12.04 -3.87
N LEU A 36 -4.54 13.07 -3.26
CA LEU A 36 -3.88 13.84 -2.21
C LEU A 36 -4.47 13.51 -0.86
N PRO A 37 -3.66 13.47 0.21
CA PRO A 37 -4.18 13.34 1.56
C PRO A 37 -4.93 14.61 1.99
N GLY A 38 -5.84 14.47 2.95
CA GLY A 38 -6.53 15.62 3.57
C GLY A 38 -5.65 16.45 4.52
N GLY A 39 -4.45 15.96 4.84
CA GLY A 39 -3.48 16.58 5.74
C GLY A 39 -2.14 16.87 5.07
N PRO A 40 -1.12 17.30 5.84
CA PRO A 40 0.20 17.58 5.31
C PRO A 40 0.88 16.31 4.80
N MET A 41 1.63 16.44 3.70
CA MET A 41 2.47 15.38 3.18
C MET A 41 3.87 15.45 3.81
N ILE A 42 4.44 14.29 4.06
CA ILE A 42 5.83 14.17 4.50
C ILE A 42 6.75 14.60 3.36
N SER A 43 7.81 15.34 3.68
CA SER A 43 8.90 15.66 2.77
C SER A 43 10.17 14.99 3.32
N ASP A 44 10.75 14.09 2.54
CA ASP A 44 11.97 13.35 2.92
C ASP A 44 13.22 13.85 2.18
N GLY A 45 13.06 14.85 1.31
CA GLY A 45 14.13 15.41 0.50
C GLY A 45 14.69 14.45 -0.57
N SER A 46 14.02 13.32 -0.80
CA SER A 46 14.47 12.32 -1.77
C SER A 46 14.39 12.84 -3.20
N ARG A 47 15.22 12.29 -4.09
CA ARG A 47 15.10 12.51 -5.52
C ARG A 47 14.31 11.36 -6.13
N VAL A 48 13.13 11.65 -6.63
CA VAL A 48 12.31 10.66 -7.34
C VAL A 48 12.85 10.46 -8.76
N THR A 49 13.32 9.25 -9.06
CA THR A 49 13.87 8.90 -10.38
C THR A 49 12.93 7.97 -11.17
N LYS A 50 11.74 7.71 -10.64
CA LYS A 50 10.78 6.78 -11.21
C LYS A 50 10.21 7.29 -12.53
N ASN A 51 10.16 6.40 -13.52
CA ASN A 51 9.45 6.64 -14.77
C ASN A 51 7.98 6.18 -14.61
N PHE A 52 7.08 7.13 -14.38
CA PHE A 52 5.63 6.88 -14.24
C PHE A 52 4.96 6.44 -15.56
N GLY A 53 5.59 6.61 -16.69
CA GLY A 53 5.11 6.09 -17.98
C GLY A 53 5.17 4.54 -18.07
N ARG A 54 5.93 3.89 -17.21
CA ARG A 54 5.87 2.43 -17.03
C ARG A 54 4.75 2.09 -16.07
N LEU A 55 3.51 2.11 -16.57
CA LEU A 55 2.31 1.97 -15.76
C LEU A 55 2.30 0.71 -14.88
N ASN A 56 1.68 0.87 -13.70
CA ASN A 56 1.45 -0.20 -12.72
C ASN A 56 2.75 -0.92 -12.26
N ARG A 57 3.90 -0.26 -12.32
CA ARG A 57 5.15 -0.79 -11.77
C ARG A 57 5.34 -0.30 -10.35
N TYR A 58 5.39 -1.26 -9.43
CA TYR A 58 5.61 -1.00 -8.02
C TYR A 58 7.11 -0.86 -7.72
N GLU A 59 7.43 -0.27 -6.60
CA GLU A 59 8.79 -0.16 -6.09
C GLU A 59 8.95 -0.98 -4.83
N VAL A 60 10.00 -1.80 -4.78
CA VAL A 60 10.40 -2.54 -3.59
C VAL A 60 11.40 -1.69 -2.83
N ALA A 61 10.93 -1.01 -1.78
CA ALA A 61 11.78 -0.16 -0.95
C ALA A 61 12.65 -0.95 0.03
N GLN A 62 12.15 -2.10 0.48
CA GLN A 62 12.89 -3.03 1.33
C GLN A 62 12.61 -4.45 0.87
N THR A 63 13.68 -5.24 0.70
CA THR A 63 13.55 -6.67 0.37
C THR A 63 13.59 -7.50 1.66
N GLY A 64 12.69 -8.43 1.76
CA GLY A 64 12.60 -9.40 2.85
C GLY A 64 12.00 -10.72 2.37
N GLU A 65 11.44 -11.49 3.29
CA GLU A 65 10.84 -12.80 3.04
C GLU A 65 9.62 -13.02 3.95
N LYS A 66 8.81 -14.04 3.65
CA LYS A 66 7.59 -14.45 4.36
C LYS A 66 6.44 -13.45 4.26
N ILE A 67 6.66 -12.18 4.62
CA ILE A 67 5.64 -11.14 4.65
C ILE A 67 6.00 -10.02 3.70
N ALA A 68 5.06 -9.62 2.83
CA ALA A 68 5.16 -8.42 2.02
C ALA A 68 4.09 -7.40 2.44
N ILE A 69 4.49 -6.18 2.72
CA ILE A 69 3.61 -5.07 3.10
C ILE A 69 3.56 -4.07 1.96
N ILE A 70 2.37 -3.83 1.42
CA ILE A 70 2.13 -2.89 0.32
C ILE A 70 1.38 -1.69 0.90
N GLY A 71 2.06 -0.57 1.06
CA GLY A 71 1.48 0.67 1.59
C GLY A 71 1.14 1.65 0.47
N LEU A 72 -0.14 1.98 0.31
CA LEU A 72 -0.61 2.87 -0.73
C LEU A 72 -0.63 4.33 -0.26
N GLY A 73 0.04 5.20 -1.01
CA GLY A 73 0.07 6.63 -0.73
C GLY A 73 0.71 6.91 0.65
N THR A 74 0.10 7.76 1.45
CA THR A 74 0.63 8.12 2.78
C THR A 74 0.77 6.93 3.74
N PHE A 75 0.04 5.84 3.52
CA PHE A 75 0.18 4.61 4.32
C PHE A 75 1.43 3.78 3.98
N PHE A 76 2.25 4.26 3.05
CA PHE A 76 3.59 3.71 2.85
C PHE A 76 4.49 3.92 4.08
N GLU A 77 4.35 5.03 4.81
CA GLU A 77 5.06 5.24 6.08
C GLU A 77 4.62 4.22 7.13
N LEU A 78 3.32 4.00 7.28
CA LEU A 78 2.78 2.96 8.18
C LEU A 78 3.32 1.56 7.81
N ALA A 79 3.48 1.27 6.51
CA ALA A 79 4.09 0.01 6.06
C ALA A 79 5.55 -0.13 6.51
N LYS A 80 6.32 0.95 6.47
CA LYS A 80 7.72 0.97 6.96
C LYS A 80 7.79 0.78 8.48
N GLU A 81 6.90 1.44 9.22
CA GLU A 81 6.82 1.32 10.68
C GLU A 81 6.44 -0.11 11.10
N ALA A 82 5.40 -0.69 10.49
CA ALA A 82 5.01 -2.07 10.74
C ALA A 82 6.13 -3.08 10.41
N ALA A 83 6.85 -2.88 9.30
CA ALA A 83 8.00 -3.72 8.94
C ALA A 83 9.16 -3.60 9.94
N LYS A 84 9.38 -2.41 10.48
CA LYS A 84 10.40 -2.18 11.52
C LYS A 84 10.01 -2.92 12.81
N LEU A 85 8.78 -2.81 13.28
CA LEU A 85 8.29 -3.50 14.47
C LEU A 85 8.32 -5.03 14.30
N LEU A 86 7.91 -5.58 13.14
CA LEU A 86 8.03 -7.01 12.84
C LEU A 86 9.47 -7.51 12.95
N LYS A 87 10.44 -6.69 12.52
CA LYS A 87 11.87 -7.02 12.64
C LYS A 87 12.35 -6.97 14.09
N GLU A 88 11.93 -5.98 14.85
CA GLU A 88 12.32 -5.80 16.26
C GLU A 88 11.73 -6.87 17.18
N GLU A 89 10.43 -7.15 17.05
CA GLU A 89 9.69 -8.03 17.94
C GLU A 89 9.75 -9.51 17.53
N ALA A 90 9.61 -9.79 16.23
CA ALA A 90 9.48 -11.16 15.72
C ALA A 90 10.69 -11.64 14.89
N LYS A 91 11.70 -10.79 14.68
CA LYS A 91 12.85 -11.07 13.81
C LYS A 91 12.46 -11.38 12.35
N ILE A 92 11.29 -10.93 11.92
CA ILE A 92 10.80 -11.06 10.54
C ILE A 92 11.23 -9.85 9.74
N ASN A 93 12.04 -10.08 8.70
CA ASN A 93 12.42 -9.02 7.76
C ASN A 93 11.39 -9.00 6.61
N ALA A 94 10.37 -8.15 6.73
CA ALA A 94 9.33 -8.05 5.73
C ALA A 94 9.78 -7.29 4.48
N THR A 95 9.22 -7.63 3.32
CA THR A 95 9.34 -6.81 2.10
C THR A 95 8.39 -5.63 2.19
N VAL A 96 8.86 -4.41 1.88
CA VAL A 96 8.05 -3.19 1.86
C VAL A 96 7.95 -2.66 0.44
N ILE A 97 6.73 -2.40 -0.01
CA ILE A 97 6.43 -2.06 -1.40
C ILE A 97 5.60 -0.78 -1.46
N ASN A 98 6.06 0.17 -2.30
CA ASN A 98 5.27 1.34 -2.68
C ASN A 98 4.63 1.07 -4.06
N PRO A 99 3.30 0.94 -4.15
CA PRO A 99 2.63 0.63 -5.42
C PRO A 99 2.49 1.84 -6.34
N TYR A 100 2.49 3.07 -5.83
CA TYR A 100 2.23 4.33 -6.54
C TYR A 100 0.87 4.43 -7.24
N TYR A 101 0.32 3.33 -7.72
CA TYR A 101 -0.88 3.27 -8.56
C TYR A 101 -2.07 2.66 -7.82
N ILE A 102 -3.20 3.36 -7.86
CA ILE A 102 -4.48 2.83 -7.39
C ILE A 102 -5.11 1.95 -8.49
N THR A 103 -4.88 2.31 -9.76
CA THR A 103 -5.39 1.56 -10.92
C THR A 103 -4.38 0.52 -11.40
N GLY A 104 -4.80 -0.69 -11.57
CA GLY A 104 -3.95 -1.78 -12.08
C GLY A 104 -3.02 -2.40 -11.03
N LEU A 105 -2.34 -3.47 -11.42
CA LEU A 105 -1.46 -4.27 -10.57
C LEU A 105 -0.12 -4.51 -11.26
N ASP A 106 0.95 -4.59 -10.49
CA ASP A 106 2.23 -5.16 -10.96
C ASP A 106 2.18 -6.68 -10.83
N GLU A 107 1.47 -7.34 -11.75
CA GLU A 107 1.29 -8.80 -11.72
C GLU A 107 2.61 -9.56 -11.75
N ALA A 108 3.65 -9.00 -12.38
CA ALA A 108 4.97 -9.62 -12.43
C ALA A 108 5.62 -9.64 -11.04
N LEU A 109 5.59 -8.52 -10.31
CA LEU A 109 6.09 -8.46 -8.94
C LEU A 109 5.25 -9.33 -8.01
N LEU A 110 3.91 -9.22 -8.08
CA LEU A 110 3.01 -10.01 -7.24
C LEU A 110 3.17 -11.52 -7.46
N THR A 111 3.42 -11.94 -8.71
CA THR A 111 3.74 -13.36 -9.00
C THR A 111 5.08 -13.76 -8.39
N LYS A 112 6.09 -12.90 -8.46
CA LYS A 112 7.40 -13.16 -7.87
C LYS A 112 7.35 -13.32 -6.35
N LEU A 113 6.49 -12.55 -5.67
CA LEU A 113 6.32 -12.66 -4.21
C LEU A 113 5.91 -14.07 -3.77
N LYS A 114 5.14 -14.81 -4.59
CA LYS A 114 4.75 -16.21 -4.28
C LYS A 114 5.92 -17.17 -4.06
N GLN A 115 7.13 -16.81 -4.45
CA GLN A 115 8.30 -17.69 -4.32
C GLN A 115 8.86 -17.71 -2.90
N ASN A 116 8.79 -16.58 -2.19
CA ASN A 116 9.45 -16.39 -0.89
C ASN A 116 8.53 -15.79 0.18
N HIS A 117 7.25 -15.56 -0.15
CA HIS A 117 6.28 -14.98 0.76
C HIS A 117 5.05 -15.88 0.85
N ASP A 118 4.44 -15.94 2.01
CA ASP A 118 3.17 -16.61 2.28
C ASP A 118 2.04 -15.63 2.64
N THR A 119 2.40 -14.40 3.02
CA THR A 119 1.46 -13.38 3.47
C THR A 119 1.71 -12.05 2.78
N VAL A 120 0.63 -11.44 2.29
CA VAL A 120 0.63 -10.07 1.75
C VAL A 120 -0.33 -9.22 2.58
N ILE A 121 0.18 -8.08 3.02
CA ILE A 121 -0.57 -7.06 3.77
C ILE A 121 -0.75 -5.86 2.85
N THR A 122 -1.96 -5.33 2.74
CA THR A 122 -2.22 -4.06 2.03
C THR A 122 -2.72 -3.02 2.99
N LEU A 123 -2.17 -1.83 2.91
CA LEU A 123 -2.55 -0.67 3.70
C LEU A 123 -3.02 0.43 2.76
N GLU A 124 -4.28 0.89 2.91
CA GLU A 124 -4.83 1.94 2.07
C GLU A 124 -5.62 2.98 2.89
N ASP A 125 -5.39 4.25 2.57
CA ASP A 125 -6.21 5.37 3.02
C ASP A 125 -7.48 5.42 2.17
N GLY A 126 -8.42 4.54 2.47
CA GLY A 126 -9.66 4.41 1.73
C GLY A 126 -10.56 3.34 2.31
N ILE A 127 -11.78 3.29 1.80
CA ILE A 127 -12.77 2.25 2.13
C ILE A 127 -12.30 0.94 1.51
N LEU A 128 -12.34 -0.15 2.30
CA LEU A 128 -11.96 -1.48 1.83
C LEU A 128 -12.82 -1.98 0.67
N ASP A 129 -14.13 -1.73 0.71
CA ASP A 129 -15.08 -2.14 -0.32
C ASP A 129 -14.74 -1.49 -1.68
N GLY A 130 -14.32 -2.28 -2.65
CA GLY A 130 -13.89 -1.80 -3.97
C GLY A 130 -12.51 -1.15 -3.97
N GLY A 131 -11.77 -1.24 -2.87
CA GLY A 131 -10.47 -0.64 -2.65
C GLY A 131 -9.32 -1.29 -3.41
N PHE A 132 -8.12 -0.81 -3.11
CA PHE A 132 -6.87 -1.33 -3.68
C PHE A 132 -6.60 -2.75 -3.16
N GLY A 133 -6.80 -2.99 -1.86
CA GLY A 133 -6.58 -4.28 -1.22
C GLY A 133 -7.41 -5.41 -1.80
N GLU A 134 -8.67 -5.15 -2.17
CA GLU A 134 -9.52 -6.15 -2.82
C GLU A 134 -8.97 -6.62 -4.17
N LYS A 135 -8.30 -5.74 -4.93
CA LYS A 135 -7.67 -6.13 -6.20
C LYS A 135 -6.50 -7.08 -5.97
N ILE A 136 -5.71 -6.82 -4.91
CA ILE A 136 -4.62 -7.70 -4.49
C ILE A 136 -5.18 -9.04 -4.00
N ALA A 137 -6.22 -9.03 -3.16
CA ALA A 137 -6.87 -10.25 -2.69
C ALA A 137 -7.43 -11.08 -3.84
N ARG A 138 -8.07 -10.45 -4.83
CA ARG A 138 -8.56 -11.13 -6.03
C ARG A 138 -7.43 -11.74 -6.85
N PHE A 139 -6.28 -11.07 -6.98
CA PHE A 139 -5.12 -11.60 -7.69
C PHE A 139 -4.60 -12.89 -7.04
N TYR A 140 -4.59 -12.94 -5.72
CA TYR A 140 -4.10 -14.10 -4.97
C TYR A 140 -5.17 -15.16 -4.67
N GLY A 141 -6.44 -14.91 -4.95
CA GLY A 141 -7.58 -15.73 -4.52
C GLY A 141 -7.53 -17.22 -4.87
N ALA A 142 -6.79 -17.61 -5.93
CA ALA A 142 -6.58 -19.01 -6.30
C ALA A 142 -5.22 -19.56 -5.85
N SER A 143 -4.54 -18.89 -4.92
CA SER A 143 -3.21 -19.30 -4.42
C SER A 143 -3.23 -19.53 -2.92
N ASN A 144 -2.13 -20.07 -2.39
CA ASN A 144 -1.95 -20.28 -0.95
C ASN A 144 -1.50 -18.99 -0.22
N MET A 145 -1.43 -17.85 -0.90
CA MET A 145 -1.07 -16.58 -0.27
C MET A 145 -2.19 -16.13 0.66
N LYS A 146 -1.85 -15.83 1.89
CA LYS A 146 -2.73 -15.12 2.82
C LYS A 146 -2.72 -13.65 2.46
N VAL A 147 -3.89 -13.02 2.38
CA VAL A 147 -4.00 -11.57 2.12
C VAL A 147 -4.77 -10.92 3.24
N MET A 148 -4.15 -9.91 3.86
CA MET A 148 -4.73 -9.08 4.91
C MET A 148 -4.89 -7.66 4.37
N ASN A 149 -6.11 -7.18 4.32
CA ASN A 149 -6.40 -5.83 3.82
C ASN A 149 -6.76 -4.93 4.99
N TYR A 150 -6.04 -3.81 5.12
CA TYR A 150 -6.28 -2.77 6.10
C TYR A 150 -6.70 -1.49 5.40
N GLY A 151 -7.79 -0.93 5.85
CA GLY A 151 -8.40 0.30 5.35
C GLY A 151 -9.64 0.62 6.17
N LEU A 152 -10.37 1.65 5.78
CA LEU A 152 -11.54 2.11 6.52
C LEU A 152 -12.77 1.25 6.21
N LYS A 153 -13.65 1.11 7.20
CA LYS A 153 -15.00 0.57 7.02
C LYS A 153 -15.82 1.53 6.16
N LYS A 154 -16.84 0.98 5.48
CA LYS A 154 -17.76 1.77 4.65
C LYS A 154 -18.82 2.44 5.52
N GLU A 155 -18.48 3.58 6.07
CA GLU A 155 -19.37 4.39 6.87
C GLU A 155 -19.14 5.89 6.65
N PHE A 156 -20.14 6.70 6.95
CA PHE A 156 -20.00 8.16 6.91
C PHE A 156 -19.43 8.63 8.23
N LEU A 157 -18.22 9.20 8.19
CA LEU A 157 -17.57 9.80 9.32
C LEU A 157 -17.92 11.29 9.37
N ASP A 158 -18.61 11.74 10.43
CA ASP A 158 -18.88 13.16 10.71
C ASP A 158 -18.17 13.57 12.00
N ARG A 159 -17.36 14.64 11.94
CA ARG A 159 -16.64 15.21 13.09
C ARG A 159 -15.84 14.18 13.89
N TYR A 160 -14.99 13.46 13.22
CA TYR A 160 -14.21 12.36 13.80
C TYR A 160 -12.81 12.81 14.25
N ASP A 161 -12.30 12.11 15.24
CA ASP A 161 -10.89 12.12 15.62
C ASP A 161 -10.16 11.13 14.71
N VAL A 162 -9.14 11.60 13.97
CA VAL A 162 -8.40 10.78 13.00
C VAL A 162 -7.71 9.61 13.69
N ASP A 163 -7.06 9.84 14.84
CA ASP A 163 -6.31 8.81 15.54
C ASP A 163 -7.24 7.73 16.10
N ALA A 164 -8.42 8.13 16.60
CA ALA A 164 -9.44 7.19 17.03
C ALA A 164 -9.94 6.30 15.89
N VAL A 165 -10.23 6.89 14.72
CA VAL A 165 -10.68 6.15 13.54
C VAL A 165 -9.60 5.18 13.03
N LEU A 166 -8.35 5.61 12.97
CA LEU A 166 -7.24 4.73 12.58
C LEU A 166 -7.13 3.52 13.53
N LYS A 167 -7.20 3.78 14.83
CA LYS A 167 -7.13 2.73 15.86
C LYS A 167 -8.33 1.77 15.81
N GLU A 168 -9.54 2.26 15.59
CA GLU A 168 -10.74 1.42 15.44
C GLU A 168 -10.71 0.53 14.20
N ASN A 169 -9.99 0.94 13.18
CA ASN A 169 -9.82 0.18 11.94
C ASN A 169 -8.51 -0.63 11.89
N HIS A 170 -7.80 -0.79 13.02
CA HIS A 170 -6.52 -1.50 13.10
C HIS A 170 -5.43 -0.92 12.17
N LEU A 171 -5.45 0.40 11.98
CA LEU A 171 -4.52 1.14 11.14
C LEU A 171 -3.39 1.78 11.95
N THR A 172 -2.86 1.06 12.94
CA THR A 172 -1.60 1.39 13.62
C THR A 172 -0.58 0.30 13.42
N ALA A 173 0.70 0.62 13.50
CA ALA A 173 1.78 -0.34 13.24
C ALA A 173 1.74 -1.49 14.26
N GLU A 174 1.46 -1.19 15.53
CA GLU A 174 1.36 -2.17 16.62
C GLU A 174 0.22 -3.16 16.39
N GLN A 175 -0.97 -2.67 16.04
CA GLN A 175 -2.14 -3.52 15.80
C GLN A 175 -1.94 -4.42 14.58
N ILE A 176 -1.34 -3.89 13.50
CA ILE A 176 -1.00 -4.68 12.31
C ILE A 176 -0.03 -5.81 12.68
N VAL A 177 0.99 -5.52 13.48
CA VAL A 177 1.96 -6.52 13.93
C VAL A 177 1.30 -7.56 14.82
N GLU A 178 0.48 -7.15 15.79
CA GLU A 178 -0.28 -8.06 16.66
C GLU A 178 -1.18 -9.00 15.84
N ASP A 179 -1.93 -8.47 14.89
CA ASP A 179 -2.80 -9.27 14.01
C ASP A 179 -2.00 -10.30 13.20
N VAL A 180 -0.87 -9.92 12.65
CA VAL A 180 0.03 -10.79 11.87
C VAL A 180 0.62 -11.90 12.73
N LEU A 181 1.08 -11.57 13.93
CA LEU A 181 1.66 -12.56 14.84
C LEU A 181 0.61 -13.52 15.37
N SER A 182 -0.63 -13.06 15.61
CA SER A 182 -1.73 -13.92 16.03
C SER A 182 -2.08 -14.98 14.99
N LEU A 183 -2.03 -14.63 13.70
CA LEU A 183 -2.27 -15.58 12.60
C LEU A 183 -1.18 -16.66 12.47
N SER A 184 0.06 -16.36 12.86
CA SER A 184 1.15 -17.34 12.83
C SER A 184 1.08 -18.32 14.00
N LEU A 185 0.48 -17.94 15.14
CA LEU A 185 0.29 -18.81 16.31
C LEU A 185 -0.85 -19.85 16.16
N ILE A 186 -1.79 -19.61 15.24
CA ILE A 186 -2.92 -20.54 14.99
C ILE A 186 -2.49 -21.76 14.15
N HIS A 187 -1.28 -21.77 13.62
CA HIS A 187 -0.77 -22.82 12.72
C HIS A 187 0.43 -23.63 13.27
N ILE A 188 0.63 -23.64 14.61
CA ILE A 188 1.59 -24.54 15.27
C ILE A 188 0.86 -25.74 15.86
#